data_001378e7b9f2b985c8c290c6124bdb5f
#
_entry.id   001378e7b9f2b985c8c290c6124bdb5f
#
_cell.length_a   1.000
_cell.length_b   1.000
_cell.length_c   1.000
_cell.angle_alpha   90.00
_cell.angle_beta   90.00
_cell.angle_gamma   90.00
#
_symmetry.space_group_name_H-M   'P 1'
#
loop_
_entity.id
_entity.type
_entity.pdbx_description
1 polymer ?
#
loop_
_entity_poly.entity_id
_entity_poly.type
_entity_poly.pdbx_seq_one_letter_code
_entity_poly.pdbx_strand_id
1 'polypeptide(L)'
;QSYQRIKVYQENIKVKQESSQQTECYERYHPIERVGIYVPGGKASYPSTVLMTATLAQVAGVNEITVVTPPQNSGICQEVLAACYITGVHHVYQVGGAQSIAALTYGTETIKKVDKIVGPGNQYVAYAKKFVFGQVGIDQIAGPTEIALIIDESADLDAIAYDVFAQAEHDEMACTYVISENEKVLNQLNTIIQEKLQYVERQDIISQSIANHHYLILAQDTEEPCL
;
A
#
# COMPACT_ATOMS: atom_id res chain seq x y z
N GLN A 1 18.81 -6.26 -3.28
CA GLN A 1 18.51 -5.74 -4.62
C GLN A 1 17.31 -4.79 -4.61
N SER A 2 16.13 -5.16 -4.07
CA SER A 2 14.92 -4.33 -4.05
C SER A 2 15.14 -2.97 -3.38
N TYR A 3 15.74 -2.94 -2.19
CA TYR A 3 16.10 -1.69 -1.51
C TYR A 3 16.89 -0.74 -2.40
N GLN A 4 17.93 -1.23 -3.08
CA GLN A 4 18.76 -0.37 -3.94
C GLN A 4 17.99 0.18 -5.15
N ARG A 5 17.12 -0.63 -5.76
CA ARG A 5 16.27 -0.18 -6.88
C ARG A 5 15.30 0.89 -6.44
N ILE A 6 14.63 0.70 -5.30
CA ILE A 6 13.71 1.67 -4.72
C ILE A 6 14.46 2.97 -4.40
N LYS A 7 15.64 2.86 -3.78
CA LYS A 7 16.46 4.03 -3.42
C LYS A 7 16.83 4.87 -4.65
N VAL A 8 17.37 4.23 -5.68
CA VAL A 8 17.73 4.91 -6.95
C VAL A 8 16.51 5.58 -7.57
N TYR A 9 15.38 4.89 -7.61
CA TYR A 9 14.14 5.46 -8.12
C TYR A 9 13.72 6.71 -7.34
N GLN A 10 13.70 6.63 -6.00
CA GLN A 10 13.32 7.75 -5.14
C GLN A 10 14.30 8.93 -5.23
N GLU A 11 15.60 8.67 -5.38
CA GLU A 11 16.60 9.71 -5.64
C GLU A 11 16.37 10.45 -6.96
N ASN A 12 15.92 9.73 -8.00
CA ASN A 12 15.65 10.33 -9.32
C ASN A 12 14.40 11.21 -9.32
N ILE A 13 13.35 10.83 -8.58
CA ILE A 13 12.10 11.62 -8.51
C ILE A 13 12.08 12.65 -7.40
N LYS A 14 13.10 12.69 -6.54
CA LYS A 14 13.22 13.69 -5.48
C LYS A 14 13.17 15.09 -6.06
N VAL A 15 12.29 15.93 -5.54
CA VAL A 15 12.18 17.33 -5.93
C VAL A 15 13.54 18.02 -5.72
N LYS A 16 14.10 18.54 -6.79
CA LYS A 16 15.34 19.33 -6.75
C LYS A 16 14.98 20.79 -6.51
N GLN A 17 15.74 21.42 -5.64
CA GLN A 17 15.59 22.85 -5.42
C GLN A 17 16.12 23.59 -6.64
N GLU A 18 15.22 24.10 -7.48
CA GLU A 18 15.59 24.97 -8.61
C GLU A 18 15.49 26.42 -8.18
N SER A 19 16.61 27.13 -8.21
CA SER A 19 16.62 28.57 -8.08
C SER A 19 16.35 29.17 -9.45
N SER A 20 15.17 29.72 -9.68
CA SER A 20 14.90 30.53 -10.83
C SER A 20 15.65 31.87 -10.67
N GLN A 21 16.65 32.12 -11.49
CA GLN A 21 17.36 33.42 -11.51
C GLN A 21 16.48 34.58 -12.00
N GLN A 22 15.26 34.30 -12.46
CA GLN A 22 14.35 35.28 -13.08
C GLN A 22 13.22 35.75 -12.15
N THR A 23 13.05 35.15 -10.98
CA THR A 23 11.98 35.52 -10.03
C THR A 23 12.55 35.72 -8.64
N GLU A 24 12.04 36.72 -7.91
CA GLU A 24 12.37 36.95 -6.49
C GLU A 24 11.77 35.88 -5.56
N CYS A 25 10.93 34.98 -6.13
CA CYS A 25 10.27 33.88 -5.39
C CYS A 25 10.99 32.57 -5.66
N TYR A 26 11.20 31.77 -4.61
CA TYR A 26 11.75 30.43 -4.71
C TYR A 26 11.06 29.48 -3.75
N GLU A 27 11.02 28.20 -4.10
CA GLU A 27 10.52 27.12 -3.24
C GLU A 27 11.68 26.49 -2.47
N ARG A 28 11.49 26.28 -1.19
CA ARG A 28 12.45 25.58 -0.34
C ARG A 28 11.82 24.34 0.26
N TYR A 29 12.44 23.19 0.01
CA TYR A 29 12.02 21.90 0.54
C TYR A 29 12.89 21.51 1.74
N HIS A 30 12.26 21.25 2.87
CA HIS A 30 12.91 20.75 4.07
C HIS A 30 12.35 19.38 4.44
N PRO A 31 13.20 18.42 4.85
CA PRO A 31 12.68 17.17 5.40
C PRO A 31 11.90 17.44 6.69
N ILE A 32 10.86 16.63 6.91
CA ILE A 32 10.24 16.54 8.23
C ILE A 32 11.21 15.85 9.20
N GLU A 33 11.06 16.08 10.50
CA GLU A 33 11.98 15.55 11.51
C GLU A 33 11.73 14.06 11.77
N ARG A 34 10.45 13.68 11.96
CA ARG A 34 10.05 12.33 12.34
C ARG A 34 8.91 11.80 11.49
N VAL A 35 9.01 10.53 11.09
CA VAL A 35 7.93 9.82 10.40
C VAL A 35 7.57 8.55 11.15
N GLY A 36 6.28 8.27 11.27
CA GLY A 36 5.74 7.02 11.75
C GLY A 36 5.25 6.17 10.57
N ILE A 37 5.69 4.92 10.50
CA ILE A 37 5.29 3.97 9.46
C ILE A 37 4.41 2.91 10.10
N TYR A 38 3.17 2.80 9.65
CA TYR A 38 2.31 1.68 10.00
C TYR A 38 2.54 0.52 9.05
N VAL A 39 2.93 -0.62 9.59
CA VAL A 39 3.11 -1.87 8.82
C VAL A 39 2.01 -2.84 9.22
N PRO A 40 1.13 -3.25 8.30
CA PRO A 40 0.10 -4.22 8.61
C PRO A 40 0.71 -5.55 9.08
N GLY A 41 -0.03 -6.28 9.91
CA GLY A 41 0.36 -7.58 10.41
C GLY A 41 -0.86 -8.47 10.63
N GLY A 42 -0.64 -9.74 10.87
CA GLY A 42 -1.67 -10.73 11.23
C GLY A 42 -1.97 -11.72 10.11
N LYS A 43 -2.52 -11.30 8.99
CA LYS A 43 -2.87 -12.21 7.88
C LYS A 43 -1.72 -12.47 6.91
N ALA A 44 -0.83 -11.49 6.71
CA ALA A 44 0.34 -11.59 5.84
C ALA A 44 1.49 -10.73 6.37
N SER A 45 2.71 -10.99 5.88
CA SER A 45 3.91 -10.21 6.14
C SER A 45 4.09 -9.17 5.05
N TYR A 46 4.35 -7.90 5.42
CA TYR A 46 4.51 -6.80 4.48
C TYR A 46 5.88 -6.10 4.59
N PRO A 47 6.99 -6.81 4.35
CA PRO A 47 8.32 -6.20 4.33
C PRO A 47 8.46 -5.15 3.22
N SER A 48 7.68 -5.27 2.14
CA SER A 48 7.61 -4.30 1.05
C SER A 48 7.15 -2.93 1.52
N THR A 49 6.19 -2.86 2.44
CA THR A 49 5.73 -1.60 3.05
C THR A 49 6.89 -0.87 3.72
N VAL A 50 7.71 -1.60 4.50
CA VAL A 50 8.90 -1.00 5.14
C VAL A 50 9.89 -0.52 4.07
N LEU A 51 10.23 -1.38 3.10
CA LEU A 51 11.20 -1.03 2.06
C LEU A 51 10.78 0.21 1.28
N MET A 52 9.51 0.31 0.90
CA MET A 52 9.03 1.44 0.12
C MET A 52 8.94 2.74 0.94
N THR A 53 8.38 2.68 2.14
CA THR A 53 8.14 3.89 2.94
C THR A 53 9.40 4.38 3.65
N ALA A 54 10.18 3.48 4.28
CA ALA A 54 11.40 3.86 4.98
C ALA A 54 12.50 4.35 4.01
N THR A 55 12.63 3.72 2.83
CA THR A 55 13.60 4.19 1.83
C THR A 55 13.25 5.58 1.31
N LEU A 56 11.96 5.85 1.06
CA LEU A 56 11.49 7.18 0.68
C LEU A 56 11.80 8.21 1.78
N ALA A 57 11.52 7.88 3.04
CA ALA A 57 11.82 8.75 4.16
C ALA A 57 13.32 9.06 4.27
N GLN A 58 14.19 8.06 4.10
CA GLN A 58 15.64 8.26 4.06
C GLN A 58 16.10 9.18 2.93
N VAL A 59 15.61 8.95 1.72
CA VAL A 59 15.95 9.77 0.55
C VAL A 59 15.44 11.21 0.73
N ALA A 60 14.27 11.38 1.37
CA ALA A 60 13.76 12.69 1.73
C ALA A 60 14.61 13.41 2.80
N GLY A 61 15.43 12.67 3.56
CA GLY A 61 16.28 13.23 4.60
C GLY A 61 15.63 13.27 5.99
N VAL A 62 14.62 12.42 6.24
CA VAL A 62 13.98 12.30 7.57
C VAL A 62 14.97 11.73 8.58
N ASN A 63 15.10 12.38 9.73
CA ASN A 63 16.09 12.00 10.74
C ASN A 63 15.67 10.77 11.56
N GLU A 64 14.40 10.68 11.93
CA GLU A 64 13.91 9.62 12.81
C GLU A 64 12.73 8.90 12.18
N ILE A 65 12.88 7.57 11.97
CA ILE A 65 11.86 6.71 11.36
C ILE A 65 11.42 5.69 12.42
N THR A 66 10.14 5.72 12.74
CA THR A 66 9.50 4.81 13.70
C THR A 66 8.54 3.89 12.97
N VAL A 67 8.68 2.58 13.16
CA VAL A 67 7.77 1.56 12.65
C VAL A 67 6.87 1.07 13.77
N VAL A 68 5.58 0.97 13.50
CA VAL A 68 4.59 0.30 14.37
C VAL A 68 3.92 -0.83 13.59
N THR A 69 3.75 -1.98 14.23
CA THR A 69 3.10 -3.15 13.63
C THR A 69 2.31 -3.90 14.70
N PRO A 70 1.14 -4.48 14.35
CA PRO A 70 0.35 -5.23 15.32
C PRO A 70 1.15 -6.35 15.98
N PRO A 71 0.93 -6.61 17.28
CA PRO A 71 1.53 -7.73 17.96
C PRO A 71 1.05 -9.07 17.36
N GLN A 72 1.97 -10.02 17.26
CA GLN A 72 1.68 -11.39 16.84
C GLN A 72 2.20 -12.36 17.90
N ASN A 73 1.60 -13.55 18.00
CA ASN A 73 1.99 -14.57 18.99
C ASN A 73 3.46 -15.02 18.84
N SER A 74 3.99 -14.98 17.62
CA SER A 74 5.38 -15.32 17.28
C SER A 74 6.36 -14.14 17.36
N GLY A 75 5.90 -12.97 17.80
CA GLY A 75 6.68 -11.72 17.71
C GLY A 75 6.54 -11.03 16.36
N ILE A 76 7.39 -10.04 16.10
CA ILE A 76 7.40 -9.35 14.81
C ILE A 76 7.97 -10.30 13.75
N CYS A 77 7.32 -10.33 12.59
CA CYS A 77 7.76 -11.11 11.44
C CYS A 77 9.23 -10.81 11.09
N GLN A 78 10.03 -11.84 10.88
CA GLN A 78 11.47 -11.70 10.65
C GLN A 78 11.79 -10.93 9.36
N GLU A 79 10.96 -11.08 8.32
CA GLU A 79 11.11 -10.36 7.06
C GLU A 79 10.89 -8.85 7.24
N VAL A 80 9.95 -8.46 8.10
CA VAL A 80 9.71 -7.05 8.47
C VAL A 80 10.91 -6.50 9.26
N LEU A 81 11.45 -7.26 10.22
CA LEU A 81 12.65 -6.87 10.95
C LEU A 81 13.88 -6.77 10.05
N ALA A 82 14.04 -7.70 9.11
CA ALA A 82 15.11 -7.65 8.12
C ALA A 82 14.98 -6.40 7.22
N ALA A 83 13.77 -6.07 6.78
CA ALA A 83 13.52 -4.85 6.03
C ALA A 83 13.84 -3.59 6.84
N CYS A 84 13.44 -3.53 8.11
CA CYS A 84 13.80 -2.45 9.04
C CYS A 84 15.31 -2.31 9.19
N TYR A 85 16.02 -3.44 9.37
CA TYR A 85 17.47 -3.44 9.49
C TYR A 85 18.16 -2.91 8.21
N ILE A 86 17.76 -3.38 7.04
CA ILE A 86 18.33 -2.96 5.75
C ILE A 86 18.08 -1.47 5.48
N THR A 87 16.94 -0.95 5.91
CA THR A 87 16.56 0.47 5.77
C THR A 87 17.01 1.33 6.94
N GLY A 88 17.80 0.82 7.89
CA GLY A 88 18.32 1.58 9.02
C GLY A 88 17.25 2.11 9.99
N VAL A 89 16.10 1.46 10.06
CA VAL A 89 15.06 1.77 11.05
C VAL A 89 15.44 1.16 12.38
N HIS A 90 15.57 1.97 13.43
CA HIS A 90 15.97 1.52 14.77
C HIS A 90 14.82 1.45 15.77
N HIS A 91 13.72 2.13 15.51
CA HIS A 91 12.56 2.17 16.39
C HIS A 91 11.42 1.35 15.80
N VAL A 92 11.20 0.16 16.37
CA VAL A 92 10.13 -0.75 15.96
C VAL A 92 9.31 -1.14 17.18
N TYR A 93 8.00 -0.87 17.14
CA TYR A 93 7.09 -1.15 18.26
C TYR A 93 5.99 -2.12 17.86
N GLN A 94 5.71 -3.06 18.75
CA GLN A 94 4.59 -4.01 18.62
C GLN A 94 3.29 -3.39 19.14
N VAL A 95 2.78 -2.43 18.40
CA VAL A 95 1.48 -1.80 18.67
C VAL A 95 0.77 -1.56 17.34
N GLY A 96 -0.51 -1.92 17.25
CA GLY A 96 -1.30 -1.83 16.01
C GLY A 96 -2.63 -1.11 16.23
N GLY A 97 -3.45 -1.08 15.18
CA GLY A 97 -4.77 -0.48 15.21
C GLY A 97 -4.77 1.03 15.47
N ALA A 98 -5.93 1.56 15.86
CA ALA A 98 -6.10 2.98 16.15
C ALA A 98 -5.17 3.48 17.27
N GLN A 99 -4.83 2.62 18.23
CA GLN A 99 -3.96 2.93 19.36
C GLN A 99 -2.54 3.32 18.89
N SER A 100 -2.00 2.64 17.88
CA SER A 100 -0.70 2.99 17.33
C SER A 100 -0.70 4.34 16.62
N ILE A 101 -1.79 4.67 15.92
CA ILE A 101 -1.97 5.97 15.28
C ILE A 101 -2.03 7.09 16.32
N ALA A 102 -2.77 6.87 17.41
CA ALA A 102 -2.83 7.81 18.53
C ALA A 102 -1.44 7.98 19.20
N ALA A 103 -0.72 6.89 19.45
CA ALA A 103 0.62 6.92 20.02
C ALA A 103 1.61 7.69 19.16
N LEU A 104 1.60 7.51 17.84
CA LEU A 104 2.43 8.26 16.90
C LEU A 104 2.04 9.74 16.83
N THR A 105 0.73 10.06 16.94
CA THR A 105 0.22 11.41 16.83
C THR A 105 0.53 12.26 18.05
N TYR A 106 0.29 11.72 19.25
CA TYR A 106 0.37 12.47 20.49
C TYR A 106 1.65 12.22 21.28
N GLY A 107 2.34 11.14 20.97
CA GLY A 107 3.46 10.65 21.76
C GLY A 107 3.02 9.87 23.00
N THR A 108 3.93 9.10 23.54
CA THR A 108 3.83 8.39 24.81
C THR A 108 5.16 8.52 25.55
N GLU A 109 5.32 7.89 26.71
CA GLU A 109 6.61 7.81 27.40
C GLU A 109 7.70 7.13 26.56
N THR A 110 7.33 6.20 25.68
CA THR A 110 8.27 5.37 24.88
C THR A 110 8.24 5.67 23.38
N ILE A 111 7.12 6.12 22.84
CA ILE A 111 6.95 6.44 21.42
C ILE A 111 6.91 7.95 21.27
N LYS A 112 7.86 8.51 20.56
CA LYS A 112 7.89 9.95 20.28
C LYS A 112 6.80 10.32 19.28
N LYS A 113 6.21 11.51 19.46
CA LYS A 113 5.32 12.14 18.49
C LYS A 113 6.04 12.30 17.15
N VAL A 114 5.34 12.02 16.04
CA VAL A 114 5.84 12.17 14.68
C VAL A 114 5.16 13.32 13.94
N ASP A 115 5.77 13.77 12.84
CA ASP A 115 5.24 14.84 12.00
C ASP A 115 4.31 14.31 10.90
N LYS A 116 4.52 13.05 10.49
CA LYS A 116 3.72 12.38 9.47
C LYS A 116 3.59 10.90 9.76
N ILE A 117 2.40 10.34 9.49
CA ILE A 117 2.12 8.91 9.56
C ILE A 117 1.84 8.41 8.15
N VAL A 118 2.55 7.34 7.75
CA VAL A 118 2.43 6.71 6.43
C VAL A 118 2.23 5.22 6.56
N GLY A 119 1.78 4.59 5.50
CA GLY A 119 1.56 3.15 5.42
C GLY A 119 0.09 2.75 5.43
N PRO A 120 -0.23 1.62 4.77
CA PRO A 120 -1.59 1.09 4.69
C PRO A 120 -1.99 0.44 6.02
N GLY A 121 -3.28 0.32 6.25
CA GLY A 121 -3.85 -0.36 7.40
C GLY A 121 -5.29 -0.78 7.14
N ASN A 122 -5.90 -1.49 8.09
CA ASN A 122 -7.30 -1.83 8.01
C ASN A 122 -8.19 -0.58 8.21
N GLN A 123 -9.51 -0.75 8.08
CA GLN A 123 -10.48 0.33 8.24
C GLN A 123 -10.32 1.14 9.54
N TYR A 124 -9.98 0.48 10.67
CA TYR A 124 -9.78 1.18 11.95
C TYR A 124 -8.57 2.10 11.92
N VAL A 125 -7.49 1.68 11.26
CA VAL A 125 -6.29 2.50 11.05
C VAL A 125 -6.59 3.65 10.11
N ALA A 126 -7.33 3.40 9.01
CA ALA A 126 -7.76 4.43 8.07
C ALA A 126 -8.62 5.50 8.74
N TYR A 127 -9.62 5.08 9.54
CA TYR A 127 -10.43 6.00 10.32
C TYR A 127 -9.61 6.77 11.36
N ALA A 128 -8.69 6.12 12.06
CA ALA A 128 -7.82 6.79 13.02
C ALA A 128 -6.94 7.84 12.34
N LYS A 129 -6.33 7.52 11.17
CA LYS A 129 -5.57 8.50 10.37
C LYS A 129 -6.43 9.68 9.94
N LYS A 130 -7.65 9.42 9.46
CA LYS A 130 -8.61 10.49 9.13
C LYS A 130 -8.90 11.39 10.33
N PHE A 131 -9.11 10.81 11.50
CA PHE A 131 -9.46 11.55 12.73
C PHE A 131 -8.33 12.44 13.23
N VAL A 132 -7.07 12.01 13.09
CA VAL A 132 -5.90 12.78 13.54
C VAL A 132 -5.34 13.72 12.48
N PHE A 133 -5.87 13.69 11.26
CA PHE A 133 -5.42 14.58 10.19
C PHE A 133 -5.61 16.05 10.60
N GLY A 134 -4.56 16.84 10.44
CA GLY A 134 -4.49 18.22 10.95
C GLY A 134 -3.72 18.34 12.28
N GLN A 135 -3.67 17.26 13.10
CA GLN A 135 -2.79 17.18 14.27
C GLN A 135 -1.42 16.58 13.87
N VAL A 136 -1.44 15.69 12.89
CA VAL A 136 -0.29 15.04 12.26
C VAL A 136 -0.54 14.94 10.76
N GLY A 137 0.52 15.00 9.94
CA GLY A 137 0.40 14.73 8.51
C GLY A 137 0.11 13.24 8.26
N ILE A 138 -0.62 12.93 7.20
CA ILE A 138 -0.82 11.55 6.74
C ILE A 138 -0.47 11.44 5.25
N ASP A 139 -0.25 10.20 4.77
CA ASP A 139 -0.09 9.94 3.34
C ASP A 139 -1.43 10.03 2.61
N GLN A 140 -2.36 9.15 2.99
CA GLN A 140 -3.71 9.08 2.43
C GLN A 140 -4.65 8.36 3.38
N ILE A 141 -5.95 8.48 3.12
CA ILE A 141 -7.00 7.66 3.74
C ILE A 141 -7.23 6.49 2.77
N ALA A 142 -6.49 5.40 2.98
CA ALA A 142 -6.62 4.22 2.15
C ALA A 142 -7.89 3.45 2.54
N GLY A 143 -8.77 3.25 1.56
CA GLY A 143 -9.85 2.26 1.64
C GLY A 143 -9.35 0.86 1.28
N PRO A 144 -10.25 -0.14 1.15
CA PRO A 144 -9.93 -1.40 0.50
C PRO A 144 -9.31 -1.14 -0.88
N THR A 145 -8.34 -1.95 -1.25
CA THR A 145 -7.61 -1.76 -2.51
C THR A 145 -8.50 -2.13 -3.69
N GLU A 146 -8.41 -1.37 -4.76
CA GLU A 146 -9.12 -1.61 -6.01
C GLU A 146 -8.14 -1.74 -7.16
N ILE A 147 -8.45 -2.61 -8.13
CA ILE A 147 -7.69 -2.75 -9.37
C ILE A 147 -8.66 -2.76 -10.56
N ALA A 148 -8.29 -2.06 -11.63
CA ALA A 148 -8.96 -2.15 -12.92
C ALA A 148 -7.99 -2.75 -13.95
N LEU A 149 -8.46 -3.78 -14.67
CA LEU A 149 -7.74 -4.47 -15.72
C LEU A 149 -8.51 -4.25 -17.03
N ILE A 150 -7.91 -3.53 -17.97
CA ILE A 150 -8.46 -3.35 -19.32
C ILE A 150 -7.78 -4.37 -20.22
N ILE A 151 -8.55 -5.27 -20.80
CA ILE A 151 -8.05 -6.41 -21.55
C ILE A 151 -8.71 -6.54 -22.91
N ASP A 152 -7.98 -7.08 -23.87
CA ASP A 152 -8.46 -7.42 -25.21
C ASP A 152 -8.25 -8.92 -25.52
N GLU A 153 -8.46 -9.31 -26.78
CA GLU A 153 -8.32 -10.69 -27.25
C GLU A 153 -6.87 -11.23 -27.18
N SER A 154 -5.88 -10.36 -27.08
CA SER A 154 -4.46 -10.74 -27.02
C SER A 154 -3.99 -11.06 -25.58
N ALA A 155 -4.82 -10.78 -24.57
CA ALA A 155 -4.48 -10.96 -23.18
C ALA A 155 -4.28 -12.44 -22.82
N ASP A 156 -3.25 -12.73 -22.02
CA ASP A 156 -3.09 -14.03 -21.38
C ASP A 156 -4.08 -14.13 -20.21
N LEU A 157 -5.21 -14.79 -20.43
CA LEU A 157 -6.28 -14.88 -19.44
C LEU A 157 -5.86 -15.66 -18.18
N ASP A 158 -4.90 -16.56 -18.29
CA ASP A 158 -4.34 -17.23 -17.11
C ASP A 158 -3.57 -16.25 -16.23
N ALA A 159 -2.75 -15.39 -16.82
CA ALA A 159 -2.05 -14.34 -16.08
C ALA A 159 -3.03 -13.33 -15.46
N ILE A 160 -4.04 -12.90 -16.20
CA ILE A 160 -5.09 -11.99 -15.70
C ILE A 160 -5.85 -12.60 -14.51
N ALA A 161 -6.17 -13.90 -14.54
CA ALA A 161 -6.80 -14.56 -13.41
C ALA A 161 -5.92 -14.51 -12.13
N TYR A 162 -4.61 -14.66 -12.27
CA TYR A 162 -3.70 -14.51 -11.13
C TYR A 162 -3.57 -13.06 -10.66
N ASP A 163 -3.64 -12.06 -11.53
CA ASP A 163 -3.69 -10.65 -11.13
C ASP A 163 -4.97 -10.35 -10.33
N VAL A 164 -6.12 -10.91 -10.73
CA VAL A 164 -7.37 -10.83 -9.97
C VAL A 164 -7.20 -11.48 -8.58
N PHE A 165 -6.61 -12.66 -8.50
CA PHE A 165 -6.38 -13.34 -7.21
C PHE A 165 -5.38 -12.58 -6.33
N ALA A 166 -4.31 -12.05 -6.90
CA ALA A 166 -3.33 -11.26 -6.17
C ALA A 166 -3.93 -10.01 -5.53
N GLN A 167 -4.94 -9.42 -6.16
CA GLN A 167 -5.70 -8.31 -5.59
C GLN A 167 -6.72 -8.80 -4.54
N ALA A 168 -7.49 -9.84 -4.86
CA ALA A 168 -8.55 -10.36 -4.01
C ALA A 168 -8.04 -10.95 -2.69
N GLU A 169 -6.79 -11.47 -2.65
CA GLU A 169 -6.20 -12.04 -1.43
C GLU A 169 -5.89 -11.00 -0.34
N HIS A 170 -5.85 -9.71 -0.66
CA HIS A 170 -5.49 -8.67 0.30
C HIS A 170 -6.55 -8.49 1.39
N ASP A 171 -7.84 -8.48 1.01
CA ASP A 171 -8.95 -8.27 1.94
C ASP A 171 -10.25 -8.78 1.32
N GLU A 172 -11.21 -9.20 2.15
CA GLU A 172 -12.55 -9.62 1.74
C GLU A 172 -13.33 -8.49 1.03
N MET A 173 -12.93 -7.23 1.27
CA MET A 173 -13.49 -6.02 0.67
C MET A 173 -12.68 -5.50 -0.53
N ALA A 174 -11.63 -6.22 -0.96
CA ALA A 174 -10.85 -5.84 -2.13
C ALA A 174 -11.70 -5.91 -3.39
N CYS A 175 -11.60 -4.88 -4.25
CA CYS A 175 -12.38 -4.81 -5.49
C CYS A 175 -11.52 -5.09 -6.71
N THR A 176 -12.10 -5.80 -7.67
CA THR A 176 -11.46 -6.07 -8.96
C THR A 176 -12.45 -5.77 -10.09
N TYR A 177 -12.00 -4.97 -11.05
CA TYR A 177 -12.78 -4.62 -12.26
C TYR A 177 -12.00 -5.13 -13.46
N VAL A 178 -12.63 -5.98 -14.28
CA VAL A 178 -12.06 -6.41 -15.56
C VAL A 178 -12.95 -5.90 -16.68
N ILE A 179 -12.39 -5.12 -17.57
CA ILE A 179 -13.08 -4.37 -18.59
C ILE A 179 -12.62 -4.85 -19.97
N SER A 180 -13.53 -5.18 -20.86
CA SER A 180 -13.22 -5.58 -22.23
C SER A 180 -14.37 -5.21 -23.16
N GLU A 181 -14.06 -4.94 -24.43
CA GLU A 181 -15.05 -4.80 -25.51
C GLU A 181 -15.57 -6.16 -26.00
N ASN A 182 -14.93 -7.25 -25.62
CA ASN A 182 -15.26 -8.60 -26.08
C ASN A 182 -15.87 -9.44 -24.96
N GLU A 183 -17.17 -9.67 -25.04
CA GLU A 183 -17.93 -10.50 -24.10
C GLU A 183 -17.38 -11.93 -23.99
N LYS A 184 -16.85 -12.51 -25.09
CA LYS A 184 -16.29 -13.86 -25.07
C LYS A 184 -15.04 -13.94 -24.20
N VAL A 185 -14.19 -12.91 -24.24
CA VAL A 185 -12.99 -12.80 -23.42
C VAL A 185 -13.37 -12.76 -21.94
N LEU A 186 -14.35 -11.94 -21.57
CA LEU A 186 -14.85 -11.86 -20.20
C LEU A 186 -15.43 -13.19 -19.70
N ASN A 187 -16.22 -13.87 -20.53
CA ASN A 187 -16.82 -15.17 -20.18
C ASN A 187 -15.76 -16.26 -20.04
N GLN A 188 -14.75 -16.28 -20.90
CA GLN A 188 -13.62 -17.21 -20.78
C GLN A 188 -12.82 -16.95 -19.50
N LEU A 189 -12.51 -15.68 -19.20
CA LEU A 189 -11.79 -15.32 -17.97
C LEU A 189 -12.58 -15.76 -16.72
N ASN A 190 -13.90 -15.51 -16.70
CA ASN A 190 -14.73 -15.95 -15.58
C ASN A 190 -14.66 -17.47 -15.36
N THR A 191 -14.69 -18.24 -16.45
CA THR A 191 -14.53 -19.71 -16.36
C THR A 191 -13.18 -20.09 -15.75
N ILE A 192 -12.09 -19.48 -16.22
CA ILE A 192 -10.72 -19.72 -15.70
C ILE A 192 -10.62 -19.35 -14.22
N ILE A 193 -11.19 -18.21 -13.82
CA ILE A 193 -11.22 -17.78 -12.41
C ILE A 193 -11.92 -18.83 -11.56
N GLN A 194 -13.11 -19.29 -11.94
CA GLN A 194 -13.87 -20.29 -11.19
C GLN A 194 -13.13 -21.63 -11.10
N GLU A 195 -12.48 -22.08 -12.16
CA GLU A 195 -11.70 -23.31 -12.19
C GLU A 195 -10.46 -23.22 -11.28
N LYS A 196 -9.77 -22.08 -11.27
CA LYS A 196 -8.53 -21.90 -10.51
C LYS A 196 -8.76 -21.57 -9.03
N LEU A 197 -9.92 -21.03 -8.67
CA LEU A 197 -10.24 -20.59 -7.32
C LEU A 197 -10.06 -21.70 -6.26
N GLN A 198 -10.25 -22.96 -6.63
CA GLN A 198 -10.07 -24.11 -5.75
C GLN A 198 -8.60 -24.45 -5.42
N TYR A 199 -7.65 -23.89 -6.17
CA TYR A 199 -6.21 -24.20 -6.03
C TYR A 199 -5.40 -23.05 -5.42
N VAL A 200 -6.03 -21.90 -5.12
CA VAL A 200 -5.33 -20.74 -4.56
C VAL A 200 -5.16 -20.89 -3.04
N GLU A 201 -4.03 -20.43 -2.55
CA GLU A 201 -3.85 -20.20 -1.11
C GLU A 201 -4.82 -19.10 -0.65
N ARG A 202 -5.26 -19.09 0.60
CA ARG A 202 -6.21 -18.08 1.14
C ARG A 202 -7.58 -18.07 0.44
N GLN A 203 -8.02 -19.23 -0.02
CA GLN A 203 -9.29 -19.42 -0.75
C GLN A 203 -10.49 -18.72 -0.11
N ASP A 204 -10.61 -18.75 1.23
CA ASP A 204 -11.74 -18.16 1.95
C ASP A 204 -11.86 -16.63 1.69
N ILE A 205 -10.73 -15.91 1.75
CA ILE A 205 -10.69 -14.46 1.54
C ILE A 205 -10.96 -14.14 0.07
N ILE A 206 -10.25 -14.82 -0.84
CA ILE A 206 -10.39 -14.63 -2.28
C ILE A 206 -11.82 -14.90 -2.73
N SER A 207 -12.43 -15.99 -2.24
CA SER A 207 -13.81 -16.35 -2.59
C SER A 207 -14.82 -15.28 -2.16
N GLN A 208 -14.64 -14.70 -0.98
CA GLN A 208 -15.51 -13.63 -0.50
C GLN A 208 -15.35 -12.34 -1.30
N SER A 209 -14.11 -11.94 -1.61
CA SER A 209 -13.81 -10.78 -2.45
C SER A 209 -14.42 -10.96 -3.84
N ILE A 210 -14.17 -12.11 -4.50
CA ILE A 210 -14.69 -12.38 -5.84
C ILE A 210 -16.22 -12.45 -5.84
N ALA A 211 -16.83 -13.07 -4.85
CA ALA A 211 -18.29 -13.18 -4.80
C ALA A 211 -19.01 -11.83 -4.65
N ASN A 212 -18.41 -10.87 -3.96
CA ASN A 212 -19.05 -9.62 -3.59
C ASN A 212 -18.49 -8.38 -4.31
N HIS A 213 -17.24 -8.42 -4.80
CA HIS A 213 -16.51 -7.24 -5.24
C HIS A 213 -15.69 -7.47 -6.52
N HIS A 214 -16.03 -8.49 -7.32
CA HIS A 214 -15.43 -8.72 -8.63
C HIS A 214 -16.44 -8.39 -9.73
N TYR A 215 -16.04 -7.55 -10.67
CA TYR A 215 -16.89 -7.04 -11.74
C TYR A 215 -16.26 -7.30 -13.10
N LEU A 216 -17.03 -7.94 -13.99
CA LEU A 216 -16.71 -8.08 -15.40
C LEU A 216 -17.56 -7.08 -16.18
N ILE A 217 -16.93 -6.12 -16.84
CA ILE A 217 -17.59 -4.99 -17.48
C ILE A 217 -17.38 -5.08 -18.98
N LEU A 218 -18.48 -5.17 -19.71
CA LEU A 218 -18.48 -5.09 -21.18
C LEU A 218 -18.55 -3.61 -21.57
N ALA A 219 -17.46 -3.06 -22.10
CA ALA A 219 -17.39 -1.70 -22.61
C ALA A 219 -17.87 -1.63 -24.05
N GLN A 220 -18.40 -0.48 -24.47
CA GLN A 220 -18.85 -0.27 -25.85
C GLN A 220 -17.66 0.05 -26.78
N ASP A 221 -16.67 0.72 -26.26
CA ASP A 221 -15.42 1.04 -26.94
C ASP A 221 -14.28 1.24 -25.93
N THR A 222 -13.04 1.41 -26.41
CA THR A 222 -11.84 1.60 -25.59
C THR A 222 -11.82 2.93 -24.81
N GLU A 223 -12.65 3.89 -25.16
CA GLU A 223 -12.70 5.20 -24.50
C GLU A 223 -13.64 5.17 -23.27
N GLU A 224 -14.68 4.31 -23.30
CA GLU A 224 -15.67 4.20 -22.22
C GLU A 224 -15.06 3.89 -20.84
N PRO A 225 -14.04 3.02 -20.69
CA PRO A 225 -13.41 2.75 -19.39
C PRO A 225 -12.67 3.94 -18.77
N CYS A 226 -12.43 4.99 -19.54
CA CYS A 226 -11.72 6.19 -19.12
C CYS A 226 -12.63 7.34 -18.67
N LEU A 227 -13.95 7.17 -18.80
CA LEU A 227 -14.98 8.13 -18.39
C LEU A 227 -15.56 7.78 -17.03
#